data_be243948f32d35003af1f68fa9d47b52
#
_entry.id   be243948f32d35003af1f68fa9d47b52
#
_cell.length_a   1.000
_cell.length_b   1.000
_cell.length_c   1.000
_cell.angle_alpha   90.00
_cell.angle_beta   90.00
_cell.angle_gamma   90.00
#
_symmetry.space_group_name_H-M   'P 1'
#
loop_
_entity.id
_entity.type
_entity.pdbx_description
1 polymer ?
#
loop_
_entity_poly.entity_id
_entity_poly.type
_entity_poly.pdbx_seq_one_letter_code
_entity_poly.pdbx_strand_id
1 'polypeptide(L)'
;MTPNMTTRRNERPGMHVLVDTAVWSLALRRKPAEAHAAVVNPQETAAIAALRDLVADGRATMIGPVRQELLSGIKSDKQFQTLRDVLQGFEDIPLEKADYELAAEFFNTCRARGVQGSNTDFLICAVASARKIPILSTDKDFALYRDYLAIQLLPFQQVQG
;
A
#
# COMPACT_ATOMS: atom_id res chain seq x y z
N MET A 1 -38.48 31.15 8.40
CA MET A 1 -37.19 30.53 8.74
C MET A 1 -37.11 29.24 7.98
N THR A 2 -36.39 29.26 6.90
CA THR A 2 -36.10 28.04 6.10
C THR A 2 -34.85 27.38 6.67
N PRO A 3 -34.84 26.08 6.98
CA PRO A 3 -33.63 25.40 7.38
C PRO A 3 -32.72 25.30 6.16
N ASN A 4 -31.51 25.77 6.37
CA ASN A 4 -30.40 25.70 5.42
C ASN A 4 -30.07 24.22 5.15
N MET A 5 -30.53 23.67 4.05
CA MET A 5 -30.11 22.38 3.56
C MET A 5 -28.68 22.52 3.06
N THR A 6 -27.73 22.27 3.95
CA THR A 6 -26.33 22.03 3.57
C THR A 6 -26.33 20.85 2.63
N THR A 7 -26.14 21.15 1.36
CA THR A 7 -25.92 20.16 0.30
C THR A 7 -24.70 19.35 0.71
N ARG A 8 -24.93 18.15 1.23
CA ARG A 8 -23.85 17.14 1.31
C ARG A 8 -23.44 16.91 -0.13
N ARG A 9 -22.26 17.39 -0.50
CA ARG A 9 -21.60 16.99 -1.73
C ARG A 9 -21.56 15.48 -1.71
N ASN A 10 -22.26 14.89 -2.66
CA ASN A 10 -22.19 13.47 -2.95
C ASN A 10 -20.85 13.24 -3.67
N GLU A 11 -19.76 13.40 -2.91
CA GLU A 11 -18.43 13.05 -3.40
C GLU A 11 -18.43 11.53 -3.51
N ARG A 12 -18.43 11.03 -4.73
CA ARG A 12 -18.15 9.62 -4.99
C ARG A 12 -16.87 9.29 -4.23
N PRO A 13 -16.88 8.28 -3.35
CA PRO A 13 -15.64 7.89 -2.70
C PRO A 13 -14.60 7.67 -3.79
N GLY A 14 -13.48 8.37 -3.70
CA GLY A 14 -12.40 8.22 -4.66
C GLY A 14 -11.94 6.78 -4.74
N MET A 15 -11.28 6.41 -5.84
CA MET A 15 -10.78 5.06 -6.04
C MET A 15 -9.87 4.62 -4.90
N HIS A 16 -10.10 3.42 -4.37
CA HIS A 16 -9.20 2.79 -3.40
C HIS A 16 -7.82 2.55 -4.01
N VAL A 17 -6.81 2.55 -3.16
CA VAL A 17 -5.41 2.30 -3.53
C VAL A 17 -4.89 1.16 -2.66
N LEU A 18 -4.25 0.18 -3.28
CA LEU A 18 -3.57 -0.89 -2.57
C LEU A 18 -2.15 -0.43 -2.24
N VAL A 19 -1.86 -0.33 -0.95
CA VAL A 19 -0.58 0.16 -0.46
C VAL A 19 0.35 -1.00 -0.14
N ASP A 20 1.55 -0.96 -0.71
CA ASP A 20 2.59 -1.95 -0.48
C ASP A 20 3.18 -1.88 0.93
N THR A 21 3.70 -3.01 1.41
CA THR A 21 4.34 -3.16 2.72
C THR A 21 5.40 -2.10 2.97
N ALA A 22 6.22 -1.78 1.97
CA ALA A 22 7.31 -0.79 2.11
C ALA A 22 6.79 0.57 2.55
N VAL A 23 5.68 1.04 1.99
CA VAL A 23 5.10 2.36 2.33
C VAL A 23 4.47 2.34 3.73
N TRP A 24 3.71 1.30 4.06
CA TRP A 24 3.17 1.13 5.41
C TRP A 24 4.29 1.07 6.44
N SER A 25 5.36 0.34 6.15
CA SER A 25 6.51 0.20 7.04
C SER A 25 7.19 1.53 7.31
N LEU A 26 7.40 2.36 6.28
CA LEU A 26 7.95 3.71 6.45
C LEU A 26 7.10 4.58 7.38
N ALA A 27 5.78 4.50 7.25
CA ALA A 27 4.86 5.32 8.03
C ALA A 27 4.66 4.83 9.47
N LEU A 28 4.67 3.50 9.70
CA LEU A 28 4.22 2.89 10.96
C LEU A 28 5.35 2.31 11.81
N ARG A 29 6.47 1.90 11.20
CA ARG A 29 7.60 1.26 11.92
C ARG A 29 8.75 2.20 12.22
N ARG A 30 8.79 3.37 11.61
CA ARG A 30 9.88 4.33 11.80
C ARG A 30 9.77 4.98 13.19
N LYS A 31 10.84 4.84 13.99
CA LYS A 31 10.91 5.51 15.29
C LYS A 31 11.18 7.01 15.11
N PRO A 32 10.54 7.89 15.91
CA PRO A 32 10.80 9.34 15.83
C PRO A 32 12.27 9.74 15.97
N ALA A 33 13.05 9.00 16.81
CA ALA A 33 14.48 9.25 17.01
C ALA A 33 15.33 8.95 15.75
N GLU A 34 14.92 8.01 14.93
CA GLU A 34 15.59 7.67 13.66
C GLU A 34 15.27 8.69 12.56
N ALA A 35 14.12 9.36 12.67
CA ALA A 35 13.70 10.40 11.71
C ALA A 35 14.60 11.64 11.74
N HIS A 36 15.33 11.88 12.84
CA HIS A 36 16.24 13.03 12.98
C HIS A 36 17.66 12.76 12.49
N ALA A 37 18.04 11.49 12.36
CA ALA A 37 19.41 11.08 12.00
C ALA A 37 19.54 10.58 10.56
N ALA A 38 18.43 10.24 9.89
CA ALA A 38 18.45 9.73 8.54
C ALA A 38 18.43 10.88 7.52
N VAL A 39 19.27 10.76 6.50
CA VAL A 39 19.12 11.57 5.28
C VAL A 39 17.70 11.42 4.78
N VAL A 40 16.96 12.52 4.73
CA VAL A 40 15.58 12.53 4.26
C VAL A 40 15.55 12.17 2.78
N ASN A 41 15.01 11.01 2.46
CA ASN A 41 14.77 10.60 1.08
C ASN A 41 13.48 11.28 0.58
N PRO A 42 13.56 12.18 -0.43
CA PRO A 42 12.38 12.89 -0.91
C PRO A 42 11.28 11.97 -1.42
N GLN A 43 11.64 10.83 -2.00
CA GLN A 43 10.68 9.84 -2.48
C GLN A 43 9.91 9.18 -1.34
N GLU A 44 10.60 8.81 -0.26
CA GLU A 44 9.97 8.24 0.93
C GLU A 44 9.05 9.26 1.62
N THR A 45 9.49 10.50 1.72
CA THR A 45 8.67 11.59 2.27
C THR A 45 7.40 11.81 1.45
N ALA A 46 7.52 11.82 0.13
CA ALA A 46 6.38 11.96 -0.77
C ALA A 46 5.42 10.78 -0.67
N ALA A 47 5.92 9.56 -0.55
CA ALA A 47 5.11 8.35 -0.38
C ALA A 47 4.35 8.36 0.95
N ILE A 48 4.99 8.77 2.05
CA ILE A 48 4.34 8.91 3.35
C ILE A 48 3.22 9.96 3.29
N ALA A 49 3.46 11.09 2.63
CA ALA A 49 2.46 12.14 2.44
C ALA A 49 1.27 11.61 1.62
N ALA A 50 1.52 10.89 0.54
CA ALA A 50 0.48 10.25 -0.26
C ALA A 50 -0.35 9.25 0.55
N LEU A 51 0.30 8.44 1.37
CA LEU A 51 -0.40 7.51 2.27
C LEU A 51 -1.28 8.25 3.28
N ARG A 52 -0.79 9.32 3.88
CA ARG A 52 -1.58 10.13 4.83
C ARG A 52 -2.85 10.68 4.19
N ASP A 53 -2.75 11.19 2.97
CA ASP A 53 -3.91 11.67 2.23
C ASP A 53 -4.91 10.54 1.95
N LEU A 54 -4.42 9.38 1.53
CA LEU A 54 -5.26 8.21 1.28
C LEU A 54 -5.97 7.72 2.56
N VAL A 55 -5.27 7.73 3.69
CA VAL A 55 -5.84 7.36 4.99
C VAL A 55 -6.92 8.36 5.41
N ALA A 56 -6.64 9.66 5.28
CA ALA A 56 -7.61 10.71 5.60
C ALA A 56 -8.88 10.61 4.75
N ASP A 57 -8.74 10.20 3.49
CA ASP A 57 -9.85 10.02 2.55
C ASP A 57 -10.55 8.65 2.66
N GLY A 58 -10.07 7.76 3.53
CA GLY A 58 -10.59 6.39 3.64
C GLY A 58 -10.33 5.51 2.42
N ARG A 59 -9.27 5.79 1.67
CA ARG A 59 -8.94 5.13 0.39
C ARG A 59 -7.75 4.18 0.46
N ALA A 60 -6.97 4.21 1.55
CA ALA A 60 -5.85 3.28 1.74
C ALA A 60 -6.36 1.88 2.08
N THR A 61 -5.86 0.89 1.37
CA THR A 61 -6.20 -0.52 1.59
C THR A 61 -4.96 -1.38 1.71
N MET A 62 -5.10 -2.54 2.34
CA MET A 62 -4.06 -3.56 2.41
C MET A 62 -4.66 -4.96 2.20
N ILE A 63 -3.80 -5.94 2.08
CA ILE A 63 -4.17 -7.36 2.08
C ILE A 63 -3.56 -8.06 3.29
N GLY A 64 -4.11 -9.20 3.68
CA GLY A 64 -3.65 -9.97 4.85
C GLY A 64 -2.15 -10.25 4.87
N PRO A 65 -1.51 -10.67 3.76
CA PRO A 65 -0.06 -10.86 3.71
C PRO A 65 0.75 -9.60 4.03
N VAL A 66 0.30 -8.42 3.65
CA VAL A 66 0.95 -7.15 4.00
C VAL A 66 0.86 -6.91 5.52
N ARG A 67 -0.32 -7.12 6.10
CA ARG A 67 -0.52 -7.04 7.55
C ARG A 67 0.41 -8.00 8.29
N GLN A 68 0.53 -9.22 7.81
CA GLN A 68 1.43 -10.22 8.38
C GLN A 68 2.89 -9.77 8.31
N GLU A 69 3.34 -9.26 7.18
CA GLU A 69 4.72 -8.78 7.02
C GLU A 69 5.04 -7.60 7.93
N LEU A 70 4.10 -6.68 8.13
CA LEU A 70 4.28 -5.54 9.03
C LEU A 70 4.46 -5.97 10.48
N LEU A 71 3.79 -7.01 10.90
CA LEU A 71 3.84 -7.54 12.28
C LEU A 71 4.98 -8.54 12.50
N SER A 72 5.42 -9.20 11.43
CA SER A 72 6.47 -10.21 11.52
C SER A 72 7.82 -9.59 11.89
N GLY A 73 8.56 -10.27 12.75
CA GLY A 73 9.91 -9.86 13.15
C GLY A 73 9.96 -8.79 14.25
N ILE A 74 8.83 -8.34 14.77
CA ILE A 74 8.81 -7.41 15.91
C ILE A 74 9.03 -8.23 17.18
N LYS A 75 10.16 -7.98 17.86
CA LYS A 75 10.59 -8.76 19.02
C LYS A 75 9.93 -8.33 20.33
N SER A 76 9.60 -7.04 20.46
CA SER A 76 8.97 -6.50 21.66
C SER A 76 7.48 -6.72 21.62
N ASP A 77 6.92 -7.41 22.63
CA ASP A 77 5.48 -7.64 22.76
C ASP A 77 4.71 -6.31 22.79
N LYS A 78 5.23 -5.31 23.46
CA LYS A 78 4.62 -3.98 23.54
C LYS A 78 4.55 -3.31 22.17
N GLN A 79 5.61 -3.36 21.40
CA GLN A 79 5.64 -2.80 20.05
C GLN A 79 4.71 -3.57 19.12
N PHE A 80 4.67 -4.88 19.23
CA PHE A 80 3.74 -5.74 18.47
C PHE A 80 2.29 -5.36 18.76
N GLN A 81 1.91 -5.27 20.03
CA GLN A 81 0.55 -4.91 20.43
C GLN A 81 0.18 -3.50 19.94
N THR A 82 1.08 -2.53 20.10
CA THR A 82 0.86 -1.15 19.65
C THR A 82 0.61 -1.10 18.14
N LEU A 83 1.44 -1.76 17.36
CA LEU A 83 1.28 -1.80 15.90
C LEU A 83 0.01 -2.54 15.49
N ARG A 84 -0.26 -3.67 16.13
CA ARG A 84 -1.50 -4.42 15.89
C ARG A 84 -2.73 -3.57 16.14
N ASP A 85 -2.75 -2.81 17.22
CA ASP A 85 -3.88 -1.93 17.56
C ASP A 85 -4.06 -0.82 16.51
N VAL A 86 -2.97 -0.22 16.04
CA VAL A 86 -3.02 0.75 14.94
C VAL A 86 -3.59 0.11 13.66
N LEU A 87 -3.15 -1.09 13.33
CA LEU A 87 -3.59 -1.80 12.12
C LEU A 87 -5.05 -2.23 12.17
N GLN A 88 -5.68 -2.31 13.37
CA GLN A 88 -7.12 -2.57 13.49
C GLN A 88 -7.98 -1.48 12.84
N GLY A 89 -7.45 -0.27 12.68
CA GLY A 89 -8.15 0.83 12.00
C GLY A 89 -8.26 0.68 10.47
N PHE A 90 -7.62 -0.33 9.89
CA PHE A 90 -7.60 -0.54 8.45
C PHE A 90 -8.21 -1.89 8.10
N GLU A 91 -9.04 -1.89 7.06
CA GLU A 91 -9.65 -3.12 6.55
C GLU A 91 -8.76 -3.77 5.50
N ASP A 92 -8.73 -5.10 5.53
CA ASP A 92 -8.08 -5.87 4.48
C ASP A 92 -9.06 -6.11 3.32
N ILE A 93 -8.55 -6.05 2.10
CA ILE A 93 -9.27 -6.58 0.96
C ILE A 93 -9.32 -8.10 1.10
N PRO A 94 -10.51 -8.73 1.14
CA PRO A 94 -10.62 -10.18 1.22
C PRO A 94 -9.98 -10.86 0.01
N LEU A 95 -9.18 -11.88 0.25
CA LEU A 95 -8.53 -12.67 -0.80
C LEU A 95 -9.37 -13.91 -1.13
N GLU A 96 -9.53 -14.16 -2.42
CA GLU A 96 -10.20 -15.32 -2.95
C GLU A 96 -9.19 -16.28 -3.60
N LYS A 97 -9.63 -17.51 -3.85
CA LYS A 97 -8.81 -18.53 -4.53
C LYS A 97 -8.24 -18.00 -5.86
N ALA A 98 -9.08 -17.29 -6.63
CA ALA A 98 -8.67 -16.72 -7.92
C ALA A 98 -7.52 -15.68 -7.79
N ASP A 99 -7.44 -14.96 -6.68
CA ASP A 99 -6.35 -14.01 -6.45
C ASP A 99 -4.99 -14.72 -6.33
N TYR A 100 -4.95 -15.84 -5.63
CA TYR A 100 -3.73 -16.66 -5.49
C TYR A 100 -3.32 -17.30 -6.81
N GLU A 101 -4.29 -17.80 -7.58
CA GLU A 101 -4.03 -18.39 -8.89
C GLU A 101 -3.47 -17.35 -9.86
N LEU A 102 -4.06 -16.15 -9.91
CA LEU A 102 -3.56 -15.05 -10.73
C LEU A 102 -2.16 -14.59 -10.29
N ALA A 103 -1.92 -14.54 -8.98
CA ALA A 103 -0.60 -14.21 -8.44
C ALA A 103 0.47 -15.22 -8.90
N ALA A 104 0.14 -16.50 -8.93
CA ALA A 104 1.02 -17.54 -9.46
C ALA A 104 1.30 -17.36 -10.97
N GLU A 105 0.28 -17.02 -11.74
CA GLU A 105 0.46 -16.71 -13.18
C GLU A 105 1.37 -15.50 -13.36
N PHE A 106 1.20 -14.45 -12.56
CA PHE A 106 2.04 -13.25 -12.60
C PHE A 106 3.49 -13.55 -12.23
N PHE A 107 3.70 -14.36 -11.18
CA PHE A 107 5.01 -14.86 -10.80
C PHE A 107 5.71 -15.54 -11.98
N ASN A 108 5.02 -16.46 -12.63
CA ASN A 108 5.56 -17.23 -13.75
C ASN A 108 5.83 -16.34 -14.97
N THR A 109 4.95 -15.39 -15.28
CA THR A 109 5.12 -14.44 -16.37
C THR A 109 6.37 -13.59 -16.18
N CYS A 110 6.57 -13.04 -14.99
CA CYS A 110 7.74 -12.22 -14.67
C CYS A 110 9.02 -13.05 -14.66
N ARG A 111 8.99 -14.25 -14.06
CA ARG A 111 10.16 -15.14 -14.03
C ARG A 111 10.64 -15.54 -15.41
N ALA A 112 9.73 -15.80 -16.34
CA ALA A 112 10.07 -16.11 -17.73
C ALA A 112 10.78 -14.95 -18.43
N ARG A 113 10.67 -13.75 -17.92
CA ARG A 113 11.34 -12.53 -18.41
C ARG A 113 12.54 -12.13 -17.56
N GLY A 114 12.98 -12.99 -16.63
CA GLY A 114 14.10 -12.71 -15.73
C GLY A 114 13.78 -11.73 -14.61
N VAL A 115 12.51 -11.43 -14.36
CA VAL A 115 12.08 -10.55 -13.28
C VAL A 115 11.60 -11.40 -12.10
N GLN A 116 12.23 -11.19 -10.95
CA GLN A 116 11.91 -11.91 -9.70
C GLN A 116 11.20 -10.99 -8.73
N GLY A 117 10.34 -11.58 -7.90
CA GLY A 117 9.64 -10.89 -6.82
C GLY A 117 9.15 -11.88 -5.78
N SER A 118 8.66 -11.37 -4.65
CA SER A 118 8.08 -12.19 -3.60
C SER A 118 6.65 -12.62 -3.94
N ASN A 119 6.17 -13.66 -3.27
CA ASN A 119 4.78 -14.07 -3.37
C ASN A 119 3.83 -12.94 -2.96
N THR A 120 4.18 -12.16 -1.94
CA THR A 120 3.37 -11.01 -1.50
C THR A 120 3.30 -9.94 -2.59
N ASP A 121 4.41 -9.62 -3.26
CA ASP A 121 4.43 -8.66 -4.37
C ASP A 121 3.46 -9.07 -5.48
N PHE A 122 3.46 -10.34 -5.86
CA PHE A 122 2.57 -10.82 -6.93
C PHE A 122 1.12 -10.94 -6.46
N LEU A 123 0.86 -11.17 -5.17
CA LEU A 123 -0.50 -11.05 -4.62
C LEU A 123 -1.00 -9.60 -4.68
N ILE A 124 -0.17 -8.64 -4.33
CA ILE A 124 -0.49 -7.21 -4.48
C ILE A 124 -0.84 -6.90 -5.94
N CYS A 125 -0.01 -7.33 -6.86
CA CYS A 125 -0.24 -7.14 -8.30
C CYS A 125 -1.55 -7.80 -8.76
N ALA A 126 -1.81 -9.02 -8.35
CA ALA A 126 -3.00 -9.78 -8.74
C ALA A 126 -4.28 -9.12 -8.23
N VAL A 127 -4.32 -8.75 -6.96
CA VAL A 127 -5.47 -8.08 -6.33
C VAL A 127 -5.74 -6.73 -6.98
N ALA A 128 -4.70 -5.93 -7.16
CA ALA A 128 -4.81 -4.61 -7.81
C ALA A 128 -5.29 -4.72 -9.25
N SER A 129 -4.77 -5.67 -10.01
CA SER A 129 -5.17 -5.93 -11.40
C SER A 129 -6.63 -6.37 -11.50
N ALA A 130 -7.03 -7.36 -10.71
CA ALA A 130 -8.38 -7.91 -10.72
C ALA A 130 -9.45 -6.88 -10.31
N ARG A 131 -9.12 -6.01 -9.38
CA ARG A 131 -10.04 -4.97 -8.87
C ARG A 131 -9.86 -3.62 -9.56
N LYS A 132 -8.92 -3.51 -10.49
CA LYS A 132 -8.62 -2.29 -11.24
C LYS A 132 -8.36 -1.08 -10.35
N ILE A 133 -7.55 -1.29 -9.31
CA ILE A 133 -7.10 -0.24 -8.41
C ILE A 133 -5.59 -0.04 -8.54
N PRO A 134 -5.08 1.18 -8.34
CA PRO A 134 -3.65 1.42 -8.40
C PRO A 134 -2.93 0.92 -7.15
N ILE A 135 -1.62 0.72 -7.28
CA ILE A 135 -0.70 0.34 -6.22
C ILE A 135 0.14 1.55 -5.82
N LEU A 136 0.28 1.81 -4.52
CA LEU A 136 1.26 2.75 -3.99
C LEU A 136 2.46 1.97 -3.45
N SER A 137 3.63 2.17 -4.04
CA SER A 137 4.88 1.54 -3.61
C SER A 137 6.07 2.47 -3.84
N THR A 138 7.09 2.33 -2.99
CA THR A 138 8.43 2.92 -3.18
C THR A 138 9.42 1.93 -3.75
N ASP A 139 9.02 0.66 -3.91
CA ASP A 139 9.87 -0.39 -4.45
C ASP A 139 9.92 -0.29 -5.98
N LYS A 140 11.13 -0.14 -6.51
CA LYS A 140 11.39 -0.04 -7.96
C LYS A 140 10.97 -1.29 -8.74
N ASP A 141 10.89 -2.43 -8.07
CA ASP A 141 10.52 -3.69 -8.71
C ASP A 141 9.10 -3.65 -9.26
N PHE A 142 8.19 -2.87 -8.67
CA PHE A 142 6.83 -2.71 -9.21
C PHE A 142 6.80 -2.03 -10.58
N ALA A 143 7.74 -1.15 -10.88
CA ALA A 143 7.89 -0.60 -12.22
C ALA A 143 8.32 -1.65 -13.24
N LEU A 144 9.16 -2.61 -12.82
CA LEU A 144 9.52 -3.77 -13.66
C LEU A 144 8.32 -4.71 -13.88
N TYR A 145 7.55 -4.98 -12.83
CA TYR A 145 6.33 -5.81 -12.96
C TYR A 145 5.34 -5.19 -13.93
N ARG A 146 5.15 -3.87 -13.88
CA ARG A 146 4.24 -3.15 -14.77
C ARG A 146 4.57 -3.32 -16.25
N ASP A 147 5.83 -3.55 -16.60
CA ASP A 147 6.24 -3.80 -17.99
C ASP A 147 5.64 -5.10 -18.56
N TYR A 148 5.26 -6.04 -17.70
CA TYR A 148 4.77 -7.36 -18.08
C TYR A 148 3.38 -7.70 -17.53
N LEU A 149 2.88 -6.95 -16.55
CA LEU A 149 1.61 -7.20 -15.87
C LEU A 149 0.65 -6.03 -16.05
N ALA A 150 -0.65 -6.33 -16.10
CA ALA A 150 -1.70 -5.32 -16.21
C ALA A 150 -1.97 -4.67 -14.84
N ILE A 151 -1.02 -3.90 -14.34
CA ILE A 151 -1.12 -3.14 -13.09
C ILE A 151 -0.93 -1.64 -13.34
N GLN A 152 -1.47 -0.83 -12.43
CA GLN A 152 -1.30 0.61 -12.42
C GLN A 152 -0.59 1.02 -11.12
N LEU A 153 0.38 1.91 -11.24
CA LEU A 153 1.06 2.49 -10.09
C LEU A 153 0.52 3.90 -9.84
N LEU A 154 0.23 4.20 -8.57
CA LEU A 154 -0.18 5.55 -8.19
C LEU A 154 1.04 6.48 -8.29
N PRO A 155 1.00 7.52 -9.14
CA PRO A 155 2.06 8.52 -9.14
C PRO A 155 2.00 9.33 -7.86
N PHE A 156 3.15 9.56 -7.23
CA PHE A 156 3.27 10.49 -6.12
C PHE A 156 4.43 11.44 -6.41
N GLN A 157 4.19 12.75 -6.23
CA GLN A 157 5.16 13.76 -6.60
C GLN A 157 6.22 13.91 -5.50
N GLN A 158 7.47 13.98 -5.93
CA GLN A 158 8.52 14.53 -5.09
C GLN A 158 8.22 16.01 -4.88
N VAL A 159 8.10 16.44 -3.63
CA VAL A 159 8.07 17.86 -3.30
C VAL A 159 9.43 18.42 -3.67
N GLN A 160 9.48 19.17 -4.77
CA GLN A 160 10.67 19.96 -5.09
C GLN A 160 10.77 21.04 -4.03
N GLY A 161 11.78 20.93 -3.17
CA GLY A 161 12.17 21.95 -2.20
C GLY A 161 12.91 23.08 -2.87
#